data_fd4b98b7aa492cc9133c3131d58e3cfb
#
_entry.id   fd4b98b7aa492cc9133c3131d58e3cfb
#
_cell.length_a   1.000
_cell.length_b   1.000
_cell.length_c   1.000
_cell.angle_alpha   90.00
_cell.angle_beta   90.00
_cell.angle_gamma   90.00
#
_symmetry.space_group_name_H-M   'P 1'
#
loop_
_entity.id
_entity.type
_entity.pdbx_description
1 polymer ?
#
loop_
_entity_poly.entity_id
_entity_poly.type
_entity_poly.pdbx_seq_one_letter_code
_entity_poly.pdbx_strand_id
1 'polypeptide(L)'
;NEWVPIRPGTDLGLLLGIANVLIQENLYDKEFVEQYSLGFDDFKKTVKQYTPEWAQTVTDIPAAKIYEIARDLGKNRPTACIEQGYKAPNGANYINGPDTFRMMAIVNGLLGNFGKKGGMNWPSGPRLGSLDKTKHPDPPRPKVKRCDGAGIKGEHPLAAVAAGSIPEITKRAMEGKIKFVLTNRINPVRTCIDPGYMEKAFHKIDLHVHCDIQWSETARVADYVLPETSFLEREDLVAGLSGGRPGVTMRSQVIDAIHVETKAIDQIVPELAEYLGLGKYFN
;
A
#
# COMPACT_ATOMS: atom_id res chain seq x y z
N ASN A 1 3.13 -2.59 -29.14
CA ASN A 1 2.96 -3.21 -27.83
C ASN A 1 3.64 -4.59 -27.83
N GLU A 2 4.57 -4.77 -26.94
CA GLU A 2 5.43 -5.94 -26.88
C GLU A 2 5.39 -6.55 -25.48
N TRP A 3 5.42 -7.87 -25.40
CA TRP A 3 5.58 -8.59 -24.14
C TRP A 3 7.01 -9.10 -24.03
N VAL A 4 7.68 -8.73 -22.93
CA VAL A 4 9.05 -9.12 -22.64
C VAL A 4 9.03 -10.01 -21.39
N PRO A 5 9.17 -11.34 -21.52
CA PRO A 5 9.16 -12.23 -20.36
C PRO A 5 10.40 -11.99 -19.49
N ILE A 6 10.19 -11.98 -18.18
CA ILE A 6 11.24 -11.81 -17.18
C ILE A 6 11.19 -12.96 -16.17
N ARG A 7 12.32 -13.39 -15.67
CA ARG A 7 12.38 -14.35 -14.56
C ARG A 7 11.69 -13.72 -13.33
N PRO A 8 10.67 -14.37 -12.73
CA PRO A 8 9.94 -13.83 -11.60
C PRO A 8 10.86 -13.40 -10.44
N GLY A 9 10.60 -12.21 -9.88
CA GLY A 9 11.36 -11.65 -8.75
C GLY A 9 12.69 -10.97 -9.13
N THR A 10 13.00 -10.81 -10.41
CA THR A 10 14.25 -10.21 -10.88
C THR A 10 14.08 -8.81 -11.49
N ASP A 11 12.93 -8.18 -11.29
CA ASP A 11 12.62 -6.83 -11.78
C ASP A 11 13.66 -5.79 -11.37
N LEU A 12 14.21 -5.90 -10.16
CA LEU A 12 15.29 -5.04 -9.69
C LEU A 12 16.52 -5.12 -10.61
N GLY A 13 16.85 -6.32 -11.10
CA GLY A 13 17.98 -6.53 -12.01
C GLY A 13 17.76 -5.81 -13.36
N LEU A 14 16.54 -5.88 -13.91
CA LEU A 14 16.18 -5.14 -15.12
C LEU A 14 16.30 -3.63 -14.92
N LEU A 15 15.75 -3.11 -13.81
CA LEU A 15 15.76 -1.68 -13.49
C LEU A 15 17.19 -1.15 -13.30
N LEU A 16 18.07 -1.92 -12.67
CA LEU A 16 19.48 -1.58 -12.53
C LEU A 16 20.19 -1.54 -13.89
N GLY A 17 19.93 -2.50 -14.79
CA GLY A 17 20.44 -2.50 -16.16
C GLY A 17 19.96 -1.29 -16.96
N ILE A 18 18.66 -0.96 -16.86
CA ILE A 18 18.09 0.25 -17.51
C ILE A 18 18.77 1.51 -16.98
N ALA A 19 18.88 1.66 -15.64
CA ALA A 19 19.52 2.82 -15.03
C ALA A 19 21.00 2.96 -15.45
N ASN A 20 21.72 1.84 -15.57
CA ASN A 20 23.09 1.83 -16.08
C ASN A 20 23.14 2.48 -17.46
N VAL A 21 22.34 2.02 -18.41
CA VAL A 21 22.32 2.57 -19.78
C VAL A 21 21.95 4.06 -19.79
N LEU A 22 20.88 4.43 -19.08
CA LEU A 22 20.45 5.83 -19.01
C LEU A 22 21.58 6.77 -18.54
N ILE A 23 22.37 6.32 -17.58
CA ILE A 23 23.47 7.11 -17.02
C ILE A 23 24.71 7.08 -17.91
N GLN A 24 25.14 5.90 -18.40
CA GLN A 24 26.34 5.76 -19.21
C GLN A 24 26.20 6.44 -20.57
N GLU A 25 25.04 6.41 -21.17
CA GLU A 25 24.76 7.05 -22.47
C GLU A 25 24.22 8.50 -22.33
N ASN A 26 24.18 9.06 -21.10
CA ASN A 26 23.65 10.40 -20.82
C ASN A 26 22.21 10.64 -21.29
N LEU A 27 21.36 9.63 -21.19
CA LEU A 27 19.96 9.66 -21.59
C LEU A 27 19.01 10.14 -20.48
N TYR A 28 19.53 10.47 -19.30
CA TYR A 28 18.75 10.96 -18.16
C TYR A 28 18.55 12.50 -18.20
N ASP A 29 17.60 12.99 -17.42
CA ASP A 29 17.35 14.43 -17.26
C ASP A 29 18.31 15.01 -16.23
N LYS A 30 19.37 15.68 -16.71
CA LYS A 30 20.44 16.22 -15.86
C LYS A 30 19.92 17.33 -14.95
N GLU A 31 19.12 18.25 -15.49
CA GLU A 31 18.58 19.37 -14.72
C GLU A 31 17.67 18.89 -13.58
N PHE A 32 16.79 17.94 -13.88
CA PHE A 32 15.92 17.34 -12.86
C PHE A 32 16.72 16.62 -11.78
N VAL A 33 17.74 15.85 -12.17
CA VAL A 33 18.59 15.10 -11.24
C VAL A 33 19.39 16.07 -10.36
N GLU A 34 19.98 17.10 -10.90
CA GLU A 34 20.74 18.11 -10.14
C GLU A 34 19.84 18.86 -9.13
N GLN A 35 18.62 19.18 -9.53
CA GLN A 35 17.72 19.98 -8.71
C GLN A 35 16.99 19.18 -7.64
N TYR A 36 16.62 17.92 -7.93
CA TYR A 36 15.67 17.14 -7.10
C TYR A 36 16.21 15.82 -6.58
N SER A 37 17.47 15.45 -6.82
CA SER A 37 18.01 14.21 -6.28
C SER A 37 19.12 14.44 -5.27
N LEU A 38 19.29 13.44 -4.38
CA LEU A 38 20.41 13.36 -3.43
C LEU A 38 21.16 12.06 -3.67
N GLY A 39 22.50 12.10 -3.58
CA GLY A 39 23.35 10.92 -3.69
C GLY A 39 23.52 10.38 -5.11
N PHE A 40 23.27 11.19 -6.15
CA PHE A 40 23.38 10.74 -7.54
C PHE A 40 24.79 10.23 -7.90
N ASP A 41 25.86 10.89 -7.44
CA ASP A 41 27.23 10.49 -7.75
C ASP A 41 27.57 9.11 -7.17
N ASP A 42 27.11 8.81 -5.97
CA ASP A 42 27.31 7.51 -5.35
C ASP A 42 26.46 6.43 -6.03
N PHE A 43 25.22 6.78 -6.42
CA PHE A 43 24.38 5.90 -7.22
C PHE A 43 25.03 5.60 -8.59
N LYS A 44 25.57 6.61 -9.27
CA LYS A 44 26.28 6.47 -10.54
C LYS A 44 27.48 5.53 -10.44
N LYS A 45 28.25 5.61 -9.35
CA LYS A 45 29.36 4.68 -9.06
C LYS A 45 28.85 3.26 -8.87
N THR A 46 27.79 3.12 -8.06
CA THR A 46 27.22 1.81 -7.70
C THR A 46 26.60 1.12 -8.91
N VAL A 47 25.81 1.85 -9.72
CA VAL A 47 25.08 1.26 -10.86
C VAL A 47 26.00 0.85 -12.01
N LYS A 48 27.23 1.37 -12.07
CA LYS A 48 28.20 1.08 -13.14
C LYS A 48 28.47 -0.42 -13.33
N GLN A 49 28.42 -1.21 -12.27
CA GLN A 49 28.65 -2.66 -12.33
C GLN A 49 27.46 -3.46 -12.88
N TYR A 50 26.26 -2.89 -12.89
CA TYR A 50 25.03 -3.55 -13.30
C TYR A 50 24.73 -3.29 -14.78
N THR A 51 25.60 -3.83 -15.66
CA THR A 51 25.46 -3.67 -17.11
C THR A 51 24.26 -4.47 -17.64
N PRO A 52 23.76 -4.18 -18.85
CA PRO A 52 22.74 -5.01 -19.50
C PRO A 52 23.14 -6.49 -19.65
N GLU A 53 24.42 -6.77 -19.86
CA GLU A 53 24.96 -8.14 -19.93
C GLU A 53 24.82 -8.85 -18.56
N TRP A 54 25.15 -8.16 -17.48
CA TRP A 54 24.89 -8.67 -16.14
C TRP A 54 23.39 -8.88 -15.91
N ALA A 55 22.56 -7.90 -16.25
CA ALA A 55 21.12 -7.97 -16.08
C ALA A 55 20.50 -9.14 -16.87
N GLN A 56 21.00 -9.44 -18.06
CA GLN A 56 20.61 -10.64 -18.84
C GLN A 56 20.81 -11.92 -18.03
N THR A 57 21.92 -12.09 -17.32
CA THR A 57 22.19 -13.30 -16.53
C THR A 57 21.22 -13.50 -15.38
N VAL A 58 20.64 -12.40 -14.89
CA VAL A 58 19.71 -12.39 -13.74
C VAL A 58 18.26 -12.53 -14.20
N THR A 59 17.91 -11.84 -15.30
CA THR A 59 16.51 -11.63 -15.69
C THR A 59 16.03 -12.54 -16.82
N ASP A 60 16.95 -13.17 -17.54
CA ASP A 60 16.73 -13.90 -18.80
C ASP A 60 16.32 -12.99 -19.99
N ILE A 61 16.30 -11.67 -19.81
CA ILE A 61 16.05 -10.72 -20.89
C ILE A 61 17.37 -10.46 -21.64
N PRO A 62 17.42 -10.61 -22.98
CA PRO A 62 18.62 -10.35 -23.75
C PRO A 62 19.16 -8.93 -23.52
N ALA A 63 20.46 -8.76 -23.35
CA ALA A 63 21.10 -7.46 -23.13
C ALA A 63 20.71 -6.42 -24.21
N ALA A 64 20.66 -6.86 -25.48
CA ALA A 64 20.22 -6.00 -26.59
C ALA A 64 18.82 -5.43 -26.37
N LYS A 65 17.88 -6.22 -25.79
CA LYS A 65 16.53 -5.75 -25.48
C LYS A 65 16.54 -4.76 -24.31
N ILE A 66 17.41 -4.95 -23.32
CA ILE A 66 17.57 -4.02 -22.19
C ILE A 66 18.10 -2.66 -22.69
N TYR A 67 19.08 -2.67 -23.60
CA TYR A 67 19.57 -1.44 -24.25
C TYR A 67 18.45 -0.75 -25.04
N GLU A 68 17.67 -1.50 -25.83
CA GLU A 68 16.54 -0.96 -26.60
C GLU A 68 15.53 -0.27 -25.67
N ILE A 69 15.07 -0.95 -24.61
CA ILE A 69 14.11 -0.41 -23.65
C ILE A 69 14.65 0.87 -22.98
N ALA A 70 15.89 0.85 -22.52
CA ALA A 70 16.49 2.00 -21.86
C ALA A 70 16.62 3.22 -22.79
N ARG A 71 17.04 2.99 -24.05
CA ARG A 71 17.15 4.06 -25.06
C ARG A 71 15.80 4.63 -25.44
N ASP A 72 14.78 3.77 -25.59
CA ASP A 72 13.42 4.19 -25.87
C ASP A 72 12.83 5.03 -24.72
N LEU A 73 13.05 4.62 -23.48
CA LEU A 73 12.66 5.40 -22.30
C LEU A 73 13.37 6.78 -22.30
N GLY A 74 14.68 6.79 -22.49
CA GLY A 74 15.47 8.02 -22.50
C GLY A 74 15.10 8.97 -23.65
N LYS A 75 14.81 8.44 -24.84
CA LYS A 75 14.38 9.21 -26.01
C LYS A 75 13.01 9.86 -25.82
N ASN A 76 12.09 9.16 -25.17
CA ASN A 76 10.70 9.61 -25.00
C ASN A 76 10.45 10.33 -23.66
N ARG A 77 11.48 10.63 -22.86
CA ARG A 77 11.34 11.42 -21.64
C ARG A 77 10.86 12.86 -21.97
N PRO A 78 10.12 13.53 -21.13
CA PRO A 78 9.60 13.10 -19.81
C PRO A 78 8.26 12.36 -19.91
N THR A 79 7.81 11.94 -21.10
CA THR A 79 6.50 11.33 -21.34
C THR A 79 6.52 9.80 -21.28
N ALA A 80 7.70 9.19 -21.06
CA ALA A 80 7.84 7.78 -20.77
C ALA A 80 7.92 7.56 -19.25
N CYS A 81 7.25 6.52 -18.74
CA CYS A 81 7.33 6.18 -17.34
C CYS A 81 7.32 4.66 -17.12
N ILE A 82 7.84 4.24 -15.98
CA ILE A 82 7.71 2.88 -15.49
C ILE A 82 6.55 2.84 -14.52
N GLU A 83 5.49 2.12 -14.88
CA GLU A 83 4.31 1.92 -14.06
C GLU A 83 4.55 0.80 -13.05
N GLN A 84 4.12 1.03 -11.83
CA GLN A 84 4.32 0.08 -10.74
C GLN A 84 3.41 -1.15 -10.80
N GLY A 85 2.37 -1.09 -11.62
CA GLY A 85 1.34 -2.12 -11.68
C GLY A 85 0.39 -2.09 -10.47
N TYR A 86 -0.69 -2.86 -10.60
CA TYR A 86 -1.69 -2.99 -9.55
C TYR A 86 -1.17 -3.88 -8.41
N LYS A 87 -1.41 -3.45 -7.18
CA LYS A 87 -0.91 -4.12 -5.94
C LYS A 87 0.61 -4.24 -5.88
N ALA A 88 1.19 -3.17 -6.27
CA ALA A 88 2.60 -3.03 -6.30
C ALA A 88 3.33 -4.24 -6.18
N PRO A 89 4.21 -3.86 -6.69
CA PRO A 89 4.96 -4.51 -7.65
C PRO A 89 5.10 -5.90 -7.25
N ASN A 90 5.18 -6.65 -8.20
CA ASN A 90 5.57 -8.03 -8.12
C ASN A 90 6.70 -8.30 -7.13
N GLY A 91 7.40 -7.26 -6.72
CA GLY A 91 8.35 -7.24 -5.61
C GLY A 91 7.77 -7.30 -4.20
N ALA A 92 6.47 -7.10 -3.98
CA ALA A 92 5.90 -7.14 -2.63
C ALA A 92 5.99 -8.52 -1.98
N ASN A 93 6.08 -9.57 -2.78
CA ASN A 93 6.21 -10.95 -2.33
C ASN A 93 7.66 -11.45 -2.27
N TYR A 94 8.63 -10.61 -2.62
CA TYR A 94 10.05 -10.95 -2.63
C TYR A 94 10.81 -10.08 -1.63
N ILE A 95 11.91 -10.62 -1.09
CA ILE A 95 12.73 -9.93 -0.09
C ILE A 95 13.30 -8.59 -0.61
N ASN A 96 13.52 -8.48 -1.92
CA ASN A 96 14.00 -7.28 -2.59
C ASN A 96 12.88 -6.31 -3.05
N GLY A 97 11.64 -6.56 -2.65
CA GLY A 97 10.49 -5.75 -3.04
C GLY A 97 10.64 -4.26 -2.76
N PRO A 98 11.05 -3.84 -1.55
CA PRO A 98 11.26 -2.42 -1.24
C PRO A 98 12.32 -1.76 -2.13
N ASP A 99 13.39 -2.47 -2.49
CA ASP A 99 14.44 -1.96 -3.36
C ASP A 99 13.97 -1.88 -4.82
N THR A 100 13.17 -2.84 -5.28
CA THR A 100 12.52 -2.79 -6.59
C THR A 100 11.65 -1.54 -6.71
N PHE A 101 10.85 -1.26 -5.70
CA PHE A 101 10.00 -0.06 -5.65
C PHE A 101 10.81 1.23 -5.70
N ARG A 102 11.85 1.29 -4.90
CA ARG A 102 12.77 2.43 -4.89
C ARG A 102 13.42 2.62 -6.26
N MET A 103 13.85 1.54 -6.91
CA MET A 103 14.45 1.61 -8.24
C MET A 103 13.48 2.07 -9.31
N MET A 104 12.20 1.69 -9.28
CA MET A 104 11.18 2.24 -10.17
C MET A 104 11.07 3.76 -10.03
N ALA A 105 11.03 4.27 -8.79
CA ALA A 105 11.01 5.70 -8.53
C ALA A 105 12.31 6.39 -9.02
N ILE A 106 13.47 5.78 -8.81
CA ILE A 106 14.76 6.31 -9.26
C ILE A 106 14.80 6.40 -10.79
N VAL A 107 14.40 5.34 -11.51
CA VAL A 107 14.38 5.38 -12.99
C VAL A 107 13.42 6.46 -13.49
N ASN A 108 12.22 6.58 -12.89
CA ASN A 108 11.31 7.68 -13.21
C ASN A 108 11.91 9.07 -12.90
N GLY A 109 12.69 9.18 -11.83
CA GLY A 109 13.47 10.39 -11.52
C GLY A 109 14.57 10.67 -12.55
N LEU A 110 15.30 9.65 -13.00
CA LEU A 110 16.28 9.80 -14.08
C LEU A 110 15.63 10.28 -15.38
N LEU A 111 14.40 9.86 -15.67
CA LEU A 111 13.65 10.31 -16.84
C LEU A 111 13.08 11.72 -16.67
N GLY A 112 13.14 12.33 -15.48
CA GLY A 112 12.62 13.67 -15.20
C GLY A 112 11.11 13.79 -15.37
N ASN A 113 10.36 12.68 -15.23
CA ASN A 113 8.95 12.64 -15.58
C ASN A 113 7.99 13.06 -14.46
N PHE A 114 8.47 13.25 -13.22
CA PHE A 114 7.63 13.68 -12.11
C PHE A 114 7.14 15.11 -12.28
N GLY A 115 5.82 15.31 -12.18
CA GLY A 115 5.17 16.62 -12.30
C GLY A 115 5.17 17.21 -13.70
N LYS A 116 5.53 16.45 -14.72
CA LYS A 116 5.54 16.87 -16.12
C LYS A 116 4.29 16.37 -16.85
N LYS A 117 3.82 17.15 -17.84
CA LYS A 117 2.70 16.73 -18.69
C LYS A 117 3.09 15.46 -19.47
N GLY A 118 2.26 14.43 -19.37
CA GLY A 118 2.53 13.12 -19.97
C GLY A 118 3.44 12.20 -19.16
N GLY A 119 3.98 12.70 -18.04
CA GLY A 119 4.75 11.93 -17.07
C GLY A 119 3.91 11.52 -15.85
N MET A 120 4.56 11.34 -14.72
CA MET A 120 3.93 10.95 -13.46
C MET A 120 3.50 12.17 -12.64
N ASN A 121 2.28 12.11 -12.12
CA ASN A 121 1.78 13.13 -11.20
C ASN A 121 1.70 12.58 -9.77
N TRP A 122 2.03 13.42 -8.80
CA TRP A 122 1.72 13.14 -7.41
C TRP A 122 0.21 13.27 -7.21
N PRO A 123 -0.45 12.20 -6.76
CA PRO A 123 -1.87 12.29 -6.49
C PRO A 123 -2.11 13.32 -5.38
N SER A 124 -2.84 14.37 -5.70
CA SER A 124 -3.31 15.34 -4.72
C SER A 124 -4.82 15.30 -4.63
N GLY A 125 -5.36 15.47 -3.45
CA GLY A 125 -6.79 15.55 -3.20
C GLY A 125 -7.15 16.89 -2.55
N PRO A 126 -8.43 17.26 -2.54
CA PRO A 126 -8.88 18.42 -1.82
C PRO A 126 -8.63 18.22 -0.31
N ARG A 127 -8.29 19.29 0.38
CA ARG A 127 -8.25 19.28 1.84
C ARG A 127 -9.69 19.36 2.33
N LEU A 128 -10.16 18.29 2.94
CA LEU A 128 -11.41 18.30 3.68
C LEU A 128 -11.22 19.08 4.98
N GLY A 129 -12.30 19.64 5.52
CA GLY A 129 -12.30 20.28 6.84
C GLY A 129 -11.86 19.30 7.93
N SER A 130 -11.38 19.80 9.04
CA SER A 130 -11.08 19.03 10.24
C SER A 130 -12.23 19.13 11.24
N LEU A 131 -12.43 18.09 12.03
CA LEU A 131 -13.36 18.15 13.17
C LEU A 131 -12.88 19.19 14.19
N ASP A 132 -13.84 19.89 14.78
CA ASP A 132 -13.58 20.79 15.90
C ASP A 132 -13.16 19.98 17.15
N LYS A 133 -11.88 20.03 17.47
CA LYS A 133 -11.28 19.28 18.58
C LYS A 133 -11.79 19.72 19.96
N THR A 134 -12.43 20.87 20.06
CA THR A 134 -13.07 21.31 21.30
C THR A 134 -14.37 20.59 21.57
N LYS A 135 -15.08 20.22 20.50
CA LYS A 135 -16.35 19.46 20.57
C LYS A 135 -16.10 17.95 20.47
N HIS A 136 -15.11 17.56 19.67
CA HIS A 136 -14.76 16.17 19.41
C HIS A 136 -13.28 15.95 19.75
N PRO A 137 -12.94 15.80 21.04
CA PRO A 137 -11.55 15.62 21.46
C PRO A 137 -11.01 14.28 20.96
N ASP A 138 -9.71 14.26 20.64
CA ASP A 138 -9.06 13.00 20.31
C ASP A 138 -9.08 12.02 21.49
N PRO A 139 -9.32 10.72 21.27
CA PRO A 139 -9.20 9.73 22.32
C PRO A 139 -7.75 9.67 22.85
N PRO A 140 -7.56 9.26 24.11
CA PRO A 140 -6.22 9.14 24.68
C PRO A 140 -5.37 8.16 23.88
N ARG A 141 -4.16 8.57 23.53
CA ARG A 141 -3.23 7.70 22.81
C ARG A 141 -2.78 6.54 23.70
N PRO A 142 -2.77 5.31 23.17
CA PRO A 142 -2.25 4.17 23.91
C PRO A 142 -0.79 4.39 24.33
N LYS A 143 -0.47 4.07 25.59
CA LYS A 143 0.91 4.19 26.13
C LYS A 143 1.77 2.96 25.82
N VAL A 144 1.19 1.94 25.20
CA VAL A 144 1.87 0.69 24.83
C VAL A 144 2.52 0.80 23.45
N LYS A 145 3.59 0.03 23.25
CA LYS A 145 4.20 -0.10 21.93
C LYS A 145 3.23 -0.80 20.98
N ARG A 146 3.32 -0.44 19.70
CA ARG A 146 2.59 -1.15 18.65
C ARG A 146 2.99 -2.62 18.61
N CYS A 147 2.01 -3.51 18.56
CA CYS A 147 2.26 -4.96 18.52
C CYS A 147 2.79 -5.44 17.17
N ASP A 148 2.56 -4.70 16.09
CA ASP A 148 3.01 -5.04 14.74
C ASP A 148 4.43 -4.55 14.41
N GLY A 149 5.08 -3.83 15.31
CA GLY A 149 6.45 -3.33 15.13
C GLY A 149 6.63 -2.34 13.96
N ALA A 150 5.56 -1.85 13.35
CA ALA A 150 5.64 -0.96 12.19
C ALA A 150 6.12 0.46 12.55
N GLY A 151 6.86 1.08 11.62
CA GLY A 151 7.32 2.47 11.69
C GLY A 151 8.78 2.63 12.08
N ILE A 152 9.33 3.82 11.84
CA ILE A 152 10.77 4.15 11.95
C ILE A 152 11.41 3.76 13.29
N LYS A 153 10.63 3.79 14.38
CA LYS A 153 11.10 3.41 15.73
C LYS A 153 10.72 1.96 16.11
N GLY A 154 10.12 1.21 15.18
CA GLY A 154 9.69 -0.16 15.40
C GLY A 154 10.71 -1.19 14.90
N GLU A 155 10.33 -2.44 15.00
CA GLU A 155 11.11 -3.59 14.47
C GLU A 155 11.13 -3.58 12.93
N HIS A 156 10.11 -2.97 12.30
CA HIS A 156 9.94 -2.88 10.85
C HIS A 156 9.89 -1.41 10.39
N PRO A 157 11.05 -0.74 10.30
CA PRO A 157 11.10 0.70 10.02
C PRO A 157 10.54 1.10 8.65
N LEU A 158 10.53 0.20 7.68
CA LEU A 158 9.97 0.43 6.36
C LEU A 158 8.47 0.15 6.25
N ALA A 159 7.87 -0.50 7.26
CA ALA A 159 6.44 -0.75 7.27
C ALA A 159 5.68 0.55 7.60
N ALA A 160 4.70 0.88 6.76
CA ALA A 160 3.88 2.07 6.95
C ALA A 160 3.01 1.95 8.22
N VAL A 161 3.09 2.94 9.10
CA VAL A 161 2.33 2.97 10.36
C VAL A 161 0.83 2.87 10.13
N ALA A 162 0.32 3.53 9.08
CA ALA A 162 -1.11 3.53 8.76
C ALA A 162 -1.62 2.16 8.26
N ALA A 163 -0.78 1.40 7.56
CA ALA A 163 -1.15 0.09 7.03
C ALA A 163 -0.98 -1.05 8.04
N GLY A 164 -0.03 -0.89 8.98
CA GLY A 164 0.35 -1.95 9.91
C GLY A 164 1.02 -3.15 9.23
N SER A 165 1.19 -4.24 9.98
CA SER A 165 1.77 -5.48 9.49
C SER A 165 0.91 -6.68 9.92
N ILE A 166 0.04 -7.16 9.03
CA ILE A 166 -0.81 -8.32 9.30
C ILE A 166 0.01 -9.58 9.65
N PRO A 167 1.13 -9.90 8.95
CA PRO A 167 1.96 -11.04 9.32
C PRO A 167 2.49 -10.99 10.77
N GLU A 168 2.89 -9.80 11.23
CA GLU A 168 3.33 -9.64 12.62
C GLU A 168 2.18 -9.76 13.61
N ILE A 169 1.01 -9.21 13.31
CA ILE A 169 -0.18 -9.39 14.14
C ILE A 169 -0.52 -10.87 14.26
N THR A 170 -0.47 -11.61 13.15
CA THR A 170 -0.72 -13.06 13.12
C THR A 170 0.27 -13.82 14.00
N LYS A 171 1.56 -13.50 13.91
CA LYS A 171 2.61 -14.06 14.75
C LYS A 171 2.36 -13.77 16.24
N ARG A 172 2.04 -12.52 16.60
CA ARG A 172 1.71 -12.13 17.98
C ARG A 172 0.43 -12.81 18.50
N ALA A 173 -0.54 -13.06 17.62
CA ALA A 173 -1.73 -13.85 17.97
C ALA A 173 -1.35 -15.29 18.30
N MET A 174 -0.51 -15.93 17.48
CA MET A 174 0.02 -17.29 17.76
C MET A 174 0.80 -17.37 19.08
N GLU A 175 1.48 -16.28 19.47
CA GLU A 175 2.17 -16.15 20.75
C GLU A 175 1.22 -15.84 21.93
N GLY A 176 -0.10 -15.75 21.71
CA GLY A 176 -1.09 -15.40 22.73
C GLY A 176 -1.04 -13.95 23.22
N LYS A 177 -0.39 -13.07 22.47
CA LYS A 177 -0.22 -11.64 22.83
C LYS A 177 -1.36 -10.74 22.38
N ILE A 178 -2.21 -11.21 21.50
CA ILE A 178 -3.41 -10.48 21.03
C ILE A 178 -4.61 -11.06 21.76
N LYS A 179 -5.32 -10.22 22.51
CA LYS A 179 -6.46 -10.62 23.31
C LYS A 179 -7.80 -10.31 22.66
N PHE A 180 -7.82 -9.24 21.86
CA PHE A 180 -9.02 -8.80 21.17
C PHE A 180 -8.67 -8.37 19.76
N VAL A 181 -9.52 -8.70 18.81
CA VAL A 181 -9.48 -8.16 17.44
C VAL A 181 -10.90 -7.87 16.96
N LEU A 182 -11.05 -6.71 16.34
CA LEU A 182 -12.22 -6.37 15.55
C LEU A 182 -11.79 -6.26 14.09
N THR A 183 -12.35 -7.09 13.23
CA THR A 183 -12.14 -7.04 11.79
C THR A 183 -13.38 -6.49 11.10
N ASN A 184 -13.16 -5.58 10.13
CA ASN A 184 -14.26 -4.98 9.39
C ASN A 184 -13.96 -4.99 7.89
N ARG A 185 -14.85 -5.59 7.11
CA ARG A 185 -14.79 -5.66 5.63
C ARG A 185 -13.44 -6.17 5.10
N ILE A 186 -12.79 -7.04 5.82
CA ILE A 186 -11.56 -7.69 5.41
C ILE A 186 -11.67 -9.19 5.58
N ASN A 187 -11.02 -9.92 4.67
CA ASN A 187 -11.01 -11.39 4.75
C ASN A 187 -9.57 -11.93 4.81
N PRO A 188 -8.83 -11.66 5.89
CA PRO A 188 -7.43 -12.05 6.01
C PRO A 188 -7.21 -13.57 5.97
N VAL A 189 -8.16 -14.38 6.42
CA VAL A 189 -8.06 -15.85 6.31
C VAL A 189 -7.92 -16.27 4.84
N ARG A 190 -8.56 -15.55 3.90
CA ARG A 190 -8.43 -15.86 2.48
C ARG A 190 -7.33 -15.08 1.77
N THR A 191 -7.13 -13.81 2.14
CA THR A 191 -6.29 -12.89 1.35
C THR A 191 -4.84 -12.81 1.80
N CYS A 192 -4.52 -13.32 2.99
CA CYS A 192 -3.15 -13.32 3.49
C CYS A 192 -2.42 -14.62 3.14
N ILE A 193 -1.10 -14.57 3.27
CA ILE A 193 -0.23 -15.72 3.07
C ILE A 193 -0.56 -16.77 4.13
N ASP A 194 -0.63 -18.04 3.72
CA ASP A 194 -0.93 -19.19 4.58
C ASP A 194 -2.27 -19.07 5.33
N PRO A 195 -3.40 -19.36 4.63
CA PRO A 195 -4.72 -19.36 5.24
C PRO A 195 -4.85 -20.21 6.49
N GLY A 196 -4.22 -21.40 6.50
CA GLY A 196 -4.28 -22.29 7.65
C GLY A 196 -3.53 -21.77 8.88
N TYR A 197 -2.44 -21.05 8.69
CA TYR A 197 -1.76 -20.37 9.79
C TYR A 197 -2.58 -19.18 10.31
N MET A 198 -3.22 -18.44 9.43
CA MET A 198 -4.10 -17.33 9.78
C MET A 198 -5.30 -17.80 10.61
N GLU A 199 -5.97 -18.87 10.17
CA GLU A 199 -7.09 -19.48 10.90
C GLU A 199 -6.68 -19.90 12.32
N LYS A 200 -5.55 -20.62 12.45
CA LYS A 200 -4.98 -21.01 13.75
C LYS A 200 -4.68 -19.82 14.64
N ALA A 201 -4.19 -18.72 14.05
CA ALA A 201 -3.88 -17.50 14.80
C ALA A 201 -5.14 -16.83 15.33
N PHE A 202 -6.21 -16.77 14.54
CA PHE A 202 -7.49 -16.21 15.00
C PHE A 202 -8.08 -17.03 16.15
N HIS A 203 -8.01 -18.36 16.10
CA HIS A 203 -8.43 -19.24 17.22
C HIS A 203 -7.59 -19.12 18.51
N LYS A 204 -6.45 -18.41 18.47
CA LYS A 204 -5.64 -18.09 19.66
C LYS A 204 -6.00 -16.76 20.29
N ILE A 205 -6.83 -15.95 19.64
CA ILE A 205 -7.30 -14.67 20.16
C ILE A 205 -8.47 -14.91 21.09
N ASP A 206 -8.47 -14.29 22.27
CA ASP A 206 -9.49 -14.52 23.29
C ASP A 206 -10.89 -14.06 22.84
N LEU A 207 -10.96 -13.01 22.01
CA LEU A 207 -12.19 -12.49 21.44
C LEU A 207 -11.98 -11.92 20.06
N HIS A 208 -12.61 -12.51 19.05
CA HIS A 208 -12.65 -12.02 17.67
C HIS A 208 -14.06 -11.62 17.28
N VAL A 209 -14.25 -10.32 17.00
CA VAL A 209 -15.50 -9.76 16.46
C VAL A 209 -15.28 -9.42 14.99
N HIS A 210 -16.16 -9.84 14.12
CA HIS A 210 -16.11 -9.60 12.69
C HIS A 210 -17.35 -8.82 12.21
N CYS A 211 -17.13 -7.73 11.48
CA CYS A 211 -18.19 -6.95 10.85
C CYS A 211 -18.07 -7.10 9.33
N ASP A 212 -19.08 -7.63 8.68
CA ASP A 212 -19.10 -7.79 7.22
C ASP A 212 -20.53 -7.86 6.68
N ILE A 213 -20.65 -7.65 5.37
CA ILE A 213 -21.90 -7.77 4.61
C ILE A 213 -22.17 -9.20 4.14
N GLN A 214 -21.21 -10.10 4.30
CA GLN A 214 -21.32 -11.49 3.84
C GLN A 214 -20.57 -12.45 4.75
N TRP A 215 -20.94 -13.73 4.67
CA TRP A 215 -20.32 -14.81 5.44
C TRP A 215 -19.01 -15.25 4.79
N SER A 216 -17.92 -14.58 5.17
CA SER A 216 -16.57 -14.83 4.65
C SER A 216 -15.83 -15.93 5.43
N GLU A 217 -14.65 -16.37 4.96
CA GLU A 217 -13.79 -17.32 5.68
C GLU A 217 -13.36 -16.76 7.04
N THR A 218 -13.12 -15.45 7.13
CA THR A 218 -12.82 -14.78 8.40
C THR A 218 -14.03 -14.74 9.33
N ALA A 219 -15.25 -14.56 8.80
CA ALA A 219 -16.47 -14.64 9.59
C ALA A 219 -16.66 -16.00 10.26
N ARG A 220 -16.23 -17.09 9.61
CA ARG A 220 -16.37 -18.46 10.12
C ARG A 220 -15.52 -18.76 11.34
N VAL A 221 -14.43 -18.00 11.53
CA VAL A 221 -13.50 -18.18 12.66
C VAL A 221 -13.67 -17.09 13.72
N ALA A 222 -14.65 -16.22 13.58
CA ALA A 222 -14.98 -15.19 14.57
C ALA A 222 -15.89 -15.73 15.66
N ASP A 223 -15.73 -15.22 16.88
CA ASP A 223 -16.62 -15.54 18.01
C ASP A 223 -17.97 -14.84 17.85
N TYR A 224 -17.96 -13.61 17.29
CA TYR A 224 -19.15 -12.83 17.00
C TYR A 224 -19.08 -12.24 15.61
N VAL A 225 -20.19 -12.33 14.87
CA VAL A 225 -20.35 -11.67 13.58
C VAL A 225 -21.44 -10.61 13.71
N LEU A 226 -21.08 -9.37 13.43
CA LEU A 226 -22.01 -8.25 13.40
C LEU A 226 -22.35 -7.98 11.91
N PRO A 227 -23.61 -8.17 11.51
CA PRO A 227 -24.01 -7.97 10.13
C PRO A 227 -23.98 -6.47 9.79
N GLU A 228 -23.28 -6.11 8.72
CA GLU A 228 -23.14 -4.72 8.28
C GLU A 228 -24.05 -4.43 7.08
N THR A 229 -24.56 -3.19 7.00
CA THR A 229 -25.29 -2.72 5.83
C THR A 229 -24.40 -2.71 4.59
N SER A 230 -24.97 -3.07 3.45
CA SER A 230 -24.28 -2.92 2.16
C SER A 230 -24.07 -1.44 1.81
N PHE A 231 -23.23 -1.18 0.83
CA PHE A 231 -22.98 0.20 0.38
C PHE A 231 -24.18 0.89 -0.26
N LEU A 232 -25.21 0.14 -0.68
CA LEU A 232 -26.45 0.69 -1.21
C LEU A 232 -27.45 1.10 -0.12
N GLU A 233 -27.31 0.55 1.07
CA GLU A 233 -28.22 0.67 2.21
C GLU A 233 -27.79 1.74 3.21
N ARG A 234 -26.72 2.48 2.96
CA ARG A 234 -26.20 3.49 3.87
C ARG A 234 -25.64 4.71 3.14
N GLU A 235 -25.49 5.79 3.87
CA GLU A 235 -24.66 6.91 3.47
C GLU A 235 -23.20 6.65 3.88
N ASP A 236 -22.25 7.06 3.04
CA ASP A 236 -20.85 7.07 3.41
C ASP A 236 -20.35 8.52 3.59
N LEU A 237 -19.34 8.69 4.43
CA LEU A 237 -18.72 9.97 4.70
C LEU A 237 -18.16 10.60 3.41
N VAL A 238 -18.15 11.93 3.40
CA VAL A 238 -17.51 12.70 2.35
C VAL A 238 -16.03 12.33 2.28
N ALA A 239 -15.55 11.94 1.11
CA ALA A 239 -14.17 11.57 0.85
C ALA A 239 -13.55 12.43 -0.23
N GLY A 240 -12.29 12.78 -0.04
CA GLY A 240 -11.48 13.44 -1.05
C GLY A 240 -10.94 12.41 -2.06
N LEU A 241 -11.18 12.63 -3.34
CA LEU A 241 -10.57 11.88 -4.43
C LEU A 241 -9.24 12.52 -4.81
N SER A 242 -8.17 11.75 -4.70
CA SER A 242 -6.84 12.15 -5.18
C SER A 242 -6.61 11.70 -6.61
N GLY A 243 -5.94 12.51 -7.42
CA GLY A 243 -5.64 12.16 -8.80
C GLY A 243 -5.33 13.35 -9.69
N GLY A 244 -5.27 13.14 -11.00
CA GLY A 244 -5.07 14.18 -11.99
C GLY A 244 -6.25 15.18 -12.07
N ARG A 245 -7.41 14.78 -11.58
CA ARG A 245 -8.58 15.65 -11.35
C ARG A 245 -9.08 15.39 -9.93
N PRO A 246 -8.57 16.15 -8.95
CA PRO A 246 -9.02 16.00 -7.56
C PRO A 246 -10.49 16.41 -7.44
N GLY A 247 -11.21 15.71 -6.59
CA GLY A 247 -12.63 15.94 -6.38
C GLY A 247 -13.07 15.54 -4.98
N VAL A 248 -14.33 15.78 -4.70
CA VAL A 248 -15.00 15.33 -3.48
C VAL A 248 -16.11 14.37 -3.89
N THR A 249 -16.23 13.27 -3.20
CA THR A 249 -17.29 12.29 -3.42
C THR A 249 -18.03 12.00 -2.11
N MET A 250 -19.29 11.69 -2.24
CA MET A 250 -20.14 11.17 -1.20
C MET A 250 -21.03 10.09 -1.83
N ARG A 251 -21.30 9.07 -1.10
CA ARG A 251 -22.26 8.04 -1.53
C ARG A 251 -23.52 8.17 -0.69
N SER A 252 -24.64 8.41 -1.35
CA SER A 252 -25.96 8.45 -0.70
C SER A 252 -26.57 7.05 -0.66
N GLN A 253 -27.39 6.82 0.33
CA GLN A 253 -28.24 5.65 0.41
C GLN A 253 -29.17 5.57 -0.81
N VAL A 254 -29.31 4.40 -1.37
CA VAL A 254 -30.13 4.13 -2.58
C VAL A 254 -31.38 3.32 -2.24
N ILE A 255 -31.29 2.41 -1.28
CA ILE A 255 -32.36 1.55 -0.79
C ILE A 255 -32.36 1.52 0.74
N ASP A 256 -33.50 1.23 1.34
CA ASP A 256 -33.58 0.97 2.77
C ASP A 256 -32.87 -0.34 3.12
N ALA A 257 -32.41 -0.46 4.37
CA ALA A 257 -31.79 -1.69 4.84
C ALA A 257 -32.76 -2.87 4.69
N ILE A 258 -32.35 -3.92 3.98
CA ILE A 258 -33.17 -5.11 3.73
C ILE A 258 -33.35 -5.91 5.02
N HIS A 259 -32.33 -5.93 5.86
CA HIS A 259 -32.33 -6.64 7.13
C HIS A 259 -32.25 -5.65 8.29
N VAL A 260 -33.23 -5.69 9.18
CA VAL A 260 -33.35 -4.76 10.32
C VAL A 260 -32.24 -4.89 11.35
N GLU A 261 -31.56 -6.03 11.39
CA GLU A 261 -30.45 -6.30 12.30
C GLU A 261 -29.12 -5.71 11.81
N THR A 262 -29.05 -5.24 10.55
CA THR A 262 -27.81 -4.69 10.00
C THR A 262 -27.60 -3.25 10.43
N LYS A 263 -26.35 -2.89 10.73
CA LYS A 263 -25.93 -1.53 11.03
C LYS A 263 -24.67 -1.18 10.29
N ALA A 264 -24.53 0.08 9.91
CA ALA A 264 -23.26 0.56 9.35
C ALA A 264 -22.17 0.64 10.43
N ILE A 265 -20.90 0.51 10.04
CA ILE A 265 -19.77 0.54 10.99
C ILE A 265 -19.69 1.85 11.76
N ASP A 266 -20.11 2.96 11.16
CA ASP A 266 -20.17 4.28 11.77
C ASP A 266 -21.27 4.42 12.81
N GLN A 267 -22.20 3.45 12.90
CA GLN A 267 -23.17 3.29 13.98
C GLN A 267 -22.66 2.29 15.01
N ILE A 268 -22.08 1.16 14.55
CA ILE A 268 -21.55 0.09 15.43
C ILE A 268 -20.46 0.61 16.36
N VAL A 269 -19.49 1.35 15.81
CA VAL A 269 -18.33 1.80 16.59
C VAL A 269 -18.71 2.82 17.69
N PRO A 270 -19.51 3.86 17.44
CA PRO A 270 -19.99 4.74 18.51
C PRO A 270 -20.81 4.04 19.57
N GLU A 271 -21.72 3.14 19.20
CA GLU A 271 -22.48 2.34 20.16
C GLU A 271 -21.57 1.50 21.08
N LEU A 272 -20.58 0.82 20.52
CA LEU A 272 -19.58 0.08 21.30
C LEU A 272 -18.77 1.04 22.21
N ALA A 273 -18.44 2.21 21.73
CA ALA A 273 -17.72 3.23 22.52
C ALA A 273 -18.54 3.71 23.73
N GLU A 274 -19.87 3.84 23.60
CA GLU A 274 -20.74 4.16 24.73
C GLU A 274 -20.67 3.11 25.81
N TYR A 275 -20.80 1.82 25.47
CA TYR A 275 -20.69 0.72 26.42
C TYR A 275 -19.32 0.65 27.10
N LEU A 276 -18.26 1.12 26.45
CA LEU A 276 -16.90 1.17 26.98
C LEU A 276 -16.61 2.46 27.74
N GLY A 277 -17.57 3.38 27.90
CA GLY A 277 -17.37 4.70 28.54
C GLY A 277 -16.52 5.67 27.73
N LEU A 278 -16.41 5.44 26.42
CA LEU A 278 -15.64 6.25 25.47
C LEU A 278 -16.53 7.13 24.57
N GLY A 279 -17.85 7.16 24.78
CA GLY A 279 -18.82 7.86 23.94
C GLY A 279 -18.48 9.32 23.69
N LYS A 280 -17.97 10.02 24.71
CA LYS A 280 -17.55 11.43 24.59
C LYS A 280 -16.54 11.75 23.50
N TYR A 281 -15.92 10.75 22.90
CA TYR A 281 -14.97 10.92 21.80
C TYR A 281 -15.61 10.72 20.43
N PHE A 282 -16.86 10.23 20.39
CA PHE A 282 -17.58 9.86 19.18
C PHE A 282 -18.87 10.65 18.97
N ASN A 283 -19.38 11.36 20.02
CA ASN A 283 -20.60 12.14 19.98
C ASN A 283 -20.30 13.64 19.98
#